data_70e46de0944624740e289950b6150b12
#
_entry.id   70e46de0944624740e289950b6150b12
#
_cell.length_a   1.000
_cell.length_b   1.000
_cell.length_c   1.000
_cell.angle_alpha   90.00
_cell.angle_beta   90.00
_cell.angle_gamma   90.00
#
_symmetry.space_group_name_H-M   'P 1'
#
loop_
_entity.id
_entity.type
_entity.pdbx_description
1 polymer ?
#
loop_
_entity_poly.entity_id
_entity_poly.type
_entity_poly.pdbx_seq_one_letter_code
_entity_poly.pdbx_strand_id
1 'polypeptide(L)'
;MDQEYFIGFDVGGTKTDAVLFTRDGEIIRHVITPGANPLDVGFEEACGRYLHAVNALREGLNVPIRCVYGAVACLEYFKTRATDFMKQHVPEAVVRLESDGNCLISAMIGHQDGACMICGTGSSLCFRQGEAYGHIGGWGYLVDSCGSGFVLGKKALLAIARAEDGRDGPTLMSKLFEERYGESMNSHYEKIYQGGRPYIASMAFLVFEARRAGDRAAGKIFDECIADLSELVWTGYRRFGGAYQLILNGGVFHHYPEYVQALRAHVPPQVTLVDSDAPPVYGCAVEAMYDAGYSCGPEFKKKFLSGYNRD
;
A
#
# COMPACT_ATOMS: atom_id res chain seq x y z
N MET A 1 -7.03 -19.37 32.13
CA MET A 1 -5.90 -18.72 31.42
C MET A 1 -6.25 -17.26 31.31
N ASP A 2 -5.37 -16.39 31.76
CA ASP A 2 -5.62 -14.95 31.68
C ASP A 2 -5.72 -14.54 30.20
N GLN A 3 -6.64 -13.62 29.90
CA GLN A 3 -6.88 -13.14 28.56
C GLN A 3 -5.71 -12.29 28.10
N GLU A 4 -5.08 -12.65 26.97
CA GLU A 4 -3.98 -11.90 26.38
C GLU A 4 -4.50 -10.92 25.34
N TYR A 5 -3.88 -9.74 25.28
CA TYR A 5 -4.27 -8.66 24.39
C TYR A 5 -3.10 -8.24 23.48
N PHE A 6 -3.45 -7.85 22.27
CA PHE A 6 -2.52 -7.51 21.20
C PHE A 6 -2.96 -6.22 20.53
N ILE A 7 -2.01 -5.48 20.00
CA ILE A 7 -2.27 -4.29 19.20
C ILE A 7 -1.65 -4.48 17.82
N GLY A 8 -2.46 -4.25 16.78
CA GLY A 8 -2.02 -4.09 15.40
C GLY A 8 -2.36 -2.70 14.89
N PHE A 9 -1.44 -2.04 14.15
CA PHE A 9 -1.75 -0.79 13.48
C PHE A 9 -1.09 -0.70 12.11
N ASP A 10 -1.84 -0.18 11.13
CA ASP A 10 -1.40 0.08 9.77
C ASP A 10 -1.37 1.59 9.50
N VAL A 11 -0.18 2.09 9.13
CA VAL A 11 0.10 3.52 8.98
C VAL A 11 0.30 3.88 7.53
N GLY A 12 -0.65 4.61 6.99
CA GLY A 12 -0.54 5.25 5.68
C GLY A 12 -0.29 6.76 5.75
N GLY A 13 -0.23 7.40 4.59
CA GLY A 13 -0.13 8.87 4.51
C GLY A 13 -1.42 9.59 4.91
N THR A 14 -2.59 8.96 4.74
CA THR A 14 -3.90 9.59 4.96
C THR A 14 -4.50 9.23 6.33
N LYS A 15 -4.35 7.97 6.75
CA LYS A 15 -4.90 7.45 8.00
C LYS A 15 -3.94 6.46 8.65
N THR A 16 -4.10 6.30 9.96
CA THR A 16 -3.59 5.18 10.76
C THR A 16 -4.79 4.36 11.23
N ASP A 17 -4.81 3.08 10.89
CA ASP A 17 -5.86 2.13 11.23
C ASP A 17 -5.32 1.21 12.32
N ALA A 18 -5.94 1.17 13.51
CA ALA A 18 -5.37 0.48 14.66
C ALA A 18 -6.44 -0.29 15.45
N VAL A 19 -6.08 -1.50 15.90
CA VAL A 19 -6.96 -2.42 16.63
C VAL A 19 -6.31 -2.97 17.88
N LEU A 20 -7.09 -3.06 18.95
CA LEU A 20 -6.82 -3.85 20.15
C LEU A 20 -7.67 -5.12 20.05
N PHE A 21 -7.05 -6.28 20.15
CA PHE A 21 -7.73 -7.56 19.98
C PHE A 21 -7.21 -8.62 20.94
N THR A 22 -7.97 -9.70 21.10
CA THR A 22 -7.64 -10.83 21.96
C THR A 22 -6.98 -11.95 21.17
N ARG A 23 -6.39 -12.92 21.87
CA ARG A 23 -5.75 -14.09 21.29
C ARG A 23 -6.64 -14.90 20.34
N ASP A 24 -7.94 -14.88 20.49
CA ASP A 24 -8.90 -15.58 19.64
C ASP A 24 -9.51 -14.71 18.52
N GLY A 25 -8.96 -13.48 18.33
CA GLY A 25 -9.32 -12.60 17.25
C GLY A 25 -10.51 -11.68 17.52
N GLU A 26 -10.99 -11.56 18.76
CA GLU A 26 -12.04 -10.59 19.10
C GLU A 26 -11.47 -9.18 19.14
N ILE A 27 -12.04 -8.26 18.36
CA ILE A 27 -11.69 -6.85 18.41
C ILE A 27 -12.37 -6.22 19.63
N ILE A 28 -11.55 -5.70 20.55
CA ILE A 28 -11.99 -5.00 21.76
C ILE A 28 -12.20 -3.52 21.48
N ARG A 29 -11.31 -2.94 20.64
CA ARG A 29 -11.40 -1.55 20.21
C ARG A 29 -10.75 -1.38 18.85
N HIS A 30 -11.35 -0.53 18.03
CA HIS A 30 -10.86 -0.10 16.76
C HIS A 30 -10.82 1.42 16.74
N VAL A 31 -9.72 2.01 16.25
CA VAL A 31 -9.57 3.45 16.09
C VAL A 31 -8.94 3.79 14.75
N ILE A 32 -9.42 4.86 14.16
CA ILE A 32 -8.83 5.47 12.97
C ILE A 32 -8.33 6.85 13.38
N THR A 33 -7.02 7.09 13.20
CA THR A 33 -6.38 8.36 13.50
C THR A 33 -5.73 8.96 12.25
N PRO A 34 -5.29 10.23 12.25
CA PRO A 34 -4.62 10.83 11.10
C PRO A 34 -3.41 10.02 10.64
N GLY A 35 -3.12 10.09 9.33
CA GLY A 35 -1.94 9.46 8.74
C GLY A 35 -0.64 9.90 9.40
N ALA A 36 0.31 8.99 9.46
CA ALA A 36 1.55 9.18 10.20
C ALA A 36 2.79 8.65 9.43
N ASN A 37 2.78 8.80 8.10
CA ASN A 37 3.95 8.49 7.30
C ASN A 37 5.09 9.49 7.64
N PRO A 38 6.26 9.02 8.11
CA PRO A 38 7.34 9.89 8.55
C PRO A 38 7.93 10.80 7.46
N LEU A 39 7.76 10.46 6.19
CA LEU A 39 8.17 11.33 5.07
C LEU A 39 7.21 12.50 4.83
N ASP A 40 5.95 12.37 5.27
CA ASP A 40 4.93 13.42 5.07
C ASP A 40 4.86 14.37 6.27
N VAL A 41 4.94 13.85 7.50
CA VAL A 41 4.73 14.63 8.73
C VAL A 41 6.01 14.87 9.55
N GLY A 42 7.11 14.23 9.19
CA GLY A 42 8.36 14.23 9.95
C GLY A 42 8.38 13.14 11.03
N PHE A 43 9.60 12.77 11.46
CA PHE A 43 9.82 11.60 12.31
C PHE A 43 9.19 11.72 13.70
N GLU A 44 9.38 12.84 14.37
CA GLU A 44 8.91 13.08 15.74
C GLU A 44 7.38 13.09 15.81
N GLU A 45 6.73 13.78 14.87
CA GLU A 45 5.28 13.81 14.76
C GLU A 45 4.71 12.42 14.42
N ALA A 46 5.35 11.69 13.52
CA ALA A 46 4.94 10.33 13.17
C ALA A 46 4.96 9.40 14.40
N CYS A 47 6.06 9.40 15.16
CA CYS A 47 6.17 8.63 16.40
C CYS A 47 5.12 9.02 17.44
N GLY A 48 4.85 10.33 17.58
CA GLY A 48 3.79 10.84 18.48
C GLY A 48 2.41 10.31 18.08
N ARG A 49 2.11 10.24 16.77
CA ARG A 49 0.84 9.68 16.25
C ARG A 49 0.73 8.17 16.43
N TYR A 50 1.82 7.40 16.29
CA TYR A 50 1.81 5.96 16.61
C TYR A 50 1.44 5.75 18.08
N LEU A 51 2.10 6.48 18.97
CA LEU A 51 1.83 6.39 20.41
C LEU A 51 0.40 6.86 20.74
N HIS A 52 -0.09 7.90 20.08
CA HIS A 52 -1.48 8.37 20.24
C HIS A 52 -2.48 7.27 19.87
N ALA A 53 -2.30 6.58 18.73
CA ALA A 53 -3.17 5.47 18.33
C ALA A 53 -3.16 4.34 19.35
N VAL A 54 -1.98 3.94 19.84
CA VAL A 54 -1.84 2.91 20.88
C VAL A 54 -2.51 3.33 22.19
N ASN A 55 -2.34 4.57 22.63
CA ASN A 55 -2.97 5.09 23.84
C ASN A 55 -4.49 5.17 23.72
N ALA A 56 -5.02 5.60 22.57
CA ALA A 56 -6.46 5.62 22.29
C ALA A 56 -7.08 4.22 22.36
N LEU A 57 -6.36 3.18 21.91
CA LEU A 57 -6.79 1.80 22.06
C LEU A 57 -6.83 1.32 23.51
N ARG A 58 -5.97 1.85 24.37
CA ARG A 58 -5.83 1.46 25.79
C ARG A 58 -6.67 2.32 26.73
N GLU A 59 -7.25 3.42 26.27
CA GLU A 59 -7.96 4.38 27.11
C GLU A 59 -9.05 3.71 27.98
N GLY A 60 -8.95 3.89 29.31
CA GLY A 60 -9.87 3.29 30.27
C GLY A 60 -9.73 1.77 30.45
N LEU A 61 -8.75 1.14 29.80
CA LEU A 61 -8.47 -0.30 29.91
C LEU A 61 -7.14 -0.52 30.63
N ASN A 62 -7.16 -1.30 31.72
CA ASN A 62 -5.96 -1.74 32.40
C ASN A 62 -5.68 -3.21 32.08
N VAL A 63 -5.27 -3.45 30.82
CA VAL A 63 -5.02 -4.79 30.29
C VAL A 63 -3.55 -4.94 29.87
N PRO A 64 -2.90 -6.08 30.15
CA PRO A 64 -1.53 -6.32 29.72
C PRO A 64 -1.48 -6.54 28.21
N ILE A 65 -0.66 -5.75 27.51
CA ILE A 65 -0.44 -5.91 26.07
C ILE A 65 0.73 -6.87 25.87
N ARG A 66 0.50 -7.98 25.18
CA ARG A 66 1.51 -9.00 24.90
C ARG A 66 2.44 -8.58 23.75
N CYS A 67 1.86 -8.03 22.67
CA CYS A 67 2.60 -7.62 21.49
C CYS A 67 1.95 -6.40 20.83
N VAL A 68 2.79 -5.51 20.31
CA VAL A 68 2.41 -4.38 19.46
C VAL A 68 3.12 -4.53 18.12
N TYR A 69 2.37 -4.70 17.05
CA TYR A 69 2.91 -4.75 15.69
C TYR A 69 2.39 -3.58 14.85
N GLY A 70 3.30 -2.80 14.28
CA GLY A 70 2.98 -1.69 13.39
C GLY A 70 3.53 -1.89 11.99
N ALA A 71 2.66 -1.75 10.99
CA ALA A 71 3.05 -1.64 9.59
C ALA A 71 3.09 -0.16 9.21
N VAL A 72 4.21 0.31 8.68
CA VAL A 72 4.43 1.73 8.42
C VAL A 72 5.01 1.94 7.04
N ALA A 73 4.32 2.74 6.23
CA ALA A 73 4.84 3.13 4.91
C ALA A 73 6.14 3.92 5.04
N CYS A 74 7.13 3.58 4.20
CA CYS A 74 8.44 4.24 4.15
C CYS A 74 9.26 4.17 5.45
N LEU A 75 9.11 3.09 6.21
CA LEU A 75 9.76 2.91 7.51
C LEU A 75 11.28 2.69 7.45
N GLU A 76 11.82 2.16 6.36
CA GLU A 76 13.20 1.63 6.25
C GLU A 76 14.27 2.55 6.86
N TYR A 77 14.20 3.84 6.59
CA TYR A 77 15.16 4.82 7.10
C TYR A 77 15.02 5.14 8.60
N PHE A 78 13.88 4.81 9.19
CA PHE A 78 13.50 5.20 10.56
C PHE A 78 13.24 4.01 11.47
N LYS A 79 13.28 2.79 10.95
CA LYS A 79 12.82 1.55 11.61
C LYS A 79 13.37 1.40 13.03
N THR A 80 14.69 1.44 13.19
CA THR A 80 15.33 1.26 14.50
C THR A 80 14.88 2.34 15.48
N ARG A 81 14.96 3.62 15.09
CA ARG A 81 14.59 4.74 15.96
C ARG A 81 13.10 4.71 16.35
N ALA A 82 12.21 4.41 15.41
CA ALA A 82 10.78 4.33 15.67
C ALA A 82 10.44 3.14 16.58
N THR A 83 11.08 1.98 16.37
CA THR A 83 10.90 0.80 17.21
C THR A 83 11.40 1.07 18.64
N ASP A 84 12.55 1.70 18.80
CA ASP A 84 13.11 2.04 20.11
C ASP A 84 12.23 3.06 20.85
N PHE A 85 11.71 4.05 20.13
CA PHE A 85 10.72 4.99 20.69
C PHE A 85 9.49 4.25 21.21
N MET A 86 8.89 3.37 20.44
CA MET A 86 7.71 2.62 20.85
C MET A 86 8.00 1.69 22.05
N LYS A 87 9.14 1.00 22.05
CA LYS A 87 9.58 0.16 23.20
C LYS A 87 9.72 0.93 24.50
N GLN A 88 10.18 2.18 24.45
CA GLN A 88 10.27 3.03 25.65
C GLN A 88 8.90 3.39 26.22
N HIS A 89 7.85 3.49 25.39
CA HIS A 89 6.51 3.90 25.78
C HIS A 89 5.56 2.73 26.06
N VAL A 90 5.90 1.51 25.58
CA VAL A 90 5.13 0.28 25.84
C VAL A 90 6.11 -0.83 26.27
N PRO A 91 6.83 -0.64 27.40
CA PRO A 91 7.93 -1.52 27.81
C PRO A 91 7.49 -2.94 28.20
N GLU A 92 6.20 -3.13 28.49
CA GLU A 92 5.62 -4.43 28.85
C GLU A 92 5.37 -5.34 27.65
N ALA A 93 5.33 -4.79 26.43
CA ALA A 93 5.00 -5.51 25.21
C ALA A 93 6.23 -5.86 24.36
N VAL A 94 6.14 -6.94 23.61
CA VAL A 94 7.01 -7.13 22.43
C VAL A 94 6.58 -6.11 21.39
N VAL A 95 7.50 -5.26 20.93
CA VAL A 95 7.22 -4.23 19.91
C VAL A 95 8.01 -4.52 18.66
N ARG A 96 7.30 -4.57 17.51
CA ARG A 96 7.87 -4.68 16.18
C ARG A 96 7.21 -3.70 15.23
N LEU A 97 8.02 -2.97 14.49
CA LEU A 97 7.59 -2.14 13.38
C LEU A 97 8.21 -2.66 12.10
N GLU A 98 7.40 -2.79 11.04
CA GLU A 98 7.83 -3.25 9.71
C GLU A 98 7.22 -2.37 8.62
N SER A 99 7.69 -2.55 7.38
CA SER A 99 7.06 -1.87 6.24
C SER A 99 5.65 -2.42 5.97
N ASP A 100 4.81 -1.58 5.39
CA ASP A 100 3.41 -1.88 5.07
C ASP A 100 3.25 -3.12 4.15
N GLY A 101 4.21 -3.38 3.27
CA GLY A 101 4.19 -4.57 2.41
C GLY A 101 4.13 -5.89 3.18
N ASN A 102 4.72 -5.97 4.36
CA ASN A 102 4.72 -7.20 5.17
C ASN A 102 3.33 -7.55 5.69
N CYS A 103 2.60 -6.56 6.20
CA CYS A 103 1.25 -6.81 6.71
C CYS A 103 0.30 -7.22 5.57
N LEU A 104 0.48 -6.66 4.36
CA LEU A 104 -0.31 -7.05 3.20
C LEU A 104 -0.09 -8.52 2.80
N ILE A 105 1.16 -9.00 2.85
CA ILE A 105 1.47 -10.42 2.63
C ILE A 105 0.79 -11.27 3.69
N SER A 106 0.96 -10.91 4.96
CA SER A 106 0.43 -11.70 6.08
C SER A 106 -1.09 -11.70 6.17
N ALA A 107 -1.75 -10.62 5.75
CA ALA A 107 -3.21 -10.54 5.69
C ALA A 107 -3.81 -11.60 4.75
N MET A 108 -3.11 -11.93 3.66
CA MET A 108 -3.62 -12.82 2.61
C MET A 108 -3.16 -14.26 2.77
N ILE A 109 -1.89 -14.47 3.07
CA ILE A 109 -1.27 -15.79 3.07
C ILE A 109 -0.70 -16.21 4.44
N GLY A 110 -0.97 -15.44 5.49
CA GLY A 110 -0.39 -15.68 6.81
C GLY A 110 1.11 -15.39 6.83
N HIS A 111 1.82 -15.93 7.83
CA HIS A 111 3.26 -15.78 7.93
C HIS A 111 3.99 -16.77 7.00
N GLN A 112 3.82 -16.58 5.69
CA GLN A 112 4.42 -17.41 4.64
C GLN A 112 5.23 -16.56 3.66
N ASP A 113 6.15 -17.21 2.93
CA ASP A 113 6.90 -16.59 1.85
C ASP A 113 5.97 -16.15 0.72
N GLY A 114 6.21 -14.95 0.20
CA GLY A 114 5.42 -14.39 -0.88
C GLY A 114 5.76 -12.93 -1.14
N ALA A 115 5.01 -12.31 -2.01
CA ALA A 115 5.18 -10.91 -2.34
C ALA A 115 3.85 -10.15 -2.41
N CYS A 116 3.92 -8.84 -2.23
CA CYS A 116 2.82 -7.92 -2.47
C CYS A 116 3.29 -6.82 -3.42
N MET A 117 2.59 -6.66 -4.54
CA MET A 117 2.77 -5.50 -5.41
C MET A 117 1.78 -4.43 -5.02
N ILE A 118 2.29 -3.32 -4.52
CA ILE A 118 1.51 -2.12 -4.25
C ILE A 118 1.53 -1.25 -5.51
N CYS A 119 0.36 -0.82 -5.99
CA CYS A 119 0.22 0.12 -7.10
C CYS A 119 -0.88 1.14 -6.81
N GLY A 120 -0.47 2.27 -6.29
CA GLY A 120 -1.31 3.42 -5.96
C GLY A 120 -0.69 4.70 -6.50
N THR A 121 -0.50 5.73 -5.69
CA THR A 121 0.25 6.94 -6.05
C THR A 121 1.69 6.59 -6.46
N GLY A 122 2.35 5.69 -5.74
CA GLY A 122 3.61 5.03 -6.12
C GLY A 122 3.39 3.55 -6.41
N SER A 123 4.47 2.84 -6.71
CA SER A 123 4.47 1.39 -6.87
C SER A 123 5.74 0.76 -6.32
N SER A 124 5.63 -0.45 -5.81
CA SER A 124 6.75 -1.32 -5.41
C SER A 124 6.29 -2.77 -5.30
N LEU A 125 7.21 -3.72 -5.41
CA LEU A 125 6.97 -5.10 -5.06
C LEU A 125 7.71 -5.41 -3.76
N CYS A 126 6.99 -5.50 -2.66
CA CYS A 126 7.52 -5.95 -1.38
C CYS A 126 7.55 -7.49 -1.35
N PHE A 127 8.53 -8.08 -0.69
CA PHE A 127 8.63 -9.53 -0.56
C PHE A 127 9.06 -9.96 0.83
N ARG A 128 8.64 -11.17 1.19
CA ARG A 128 9.14 -11.95 2.33
C ARG A 128 9.64 -13.30 1.84
N GLN A 129 10.86 -13.68 2.26
CA GLN A 129 11.47 -14.98 1.96
C GLN A 129 12.27 -15.44 3.19
N GLY A 130 11.73 -16.38 3.97
CA GLY A 130 12.23 -16.70 5.30
C GLY A 130 12.21 -15.47 6.20
N GLU A 131 13.33 -15.19 6.83
CA GLU A 131 13.51 -13.98 7.66
C GLU A 131 13.87 -12.72 6.86
N ALA A 132 14.05 -12.84 5.53
CA ALA A 132 14.42 -11.72 4.69
C ALA A 132 13.16 -10.97 4.21
N TYR A 133 13.17 -9.67 4.43
CA TYR A 133 12.19 -8.71 3.91
C TYR A 133 12.89 -7.72 2.99
N GLY A 134 12.16 -7.20 2.01
CA GLY A 134 12.70 -6.17 1.14
C GLY A 134 11.72 -5.75 0.06
N HIS A 135 12.20 -4.94 -0.85
CA HIS A 135 11.42 -4.50 -1.99
C HIS A 135 12.20 -4.61 -3.30
N ILE A 136 11.48 -4.67 -4.39
CA ILE A 136 11.95 -4.60 -5.77
C ILE A 136 11.25 -3.40 -6.40
N GLY A 137 12.03 -2.47 -6.95
CA GLY A 137 11.50 -1.18 -7.39
C GLY A 137 11.02 -0.30 -6.23
N GLY A 138 10.31 0.79 -6.53
CA GLY A 138 9.73 1.65 -5.51
C GLY A 138 10.71 2.57 -4.79
N TRP A 139 11.80 2.96 -5.44
CA TRP A 139 12.81 3.89 -4.91
C TRP A 139 12.33 5.36 -4.83
N GLY A 140 11.03 5.57 -4.95
CA GLY A 140 10.42 6.89 -4.91
C GLY A 140 10.19 7.49 -6.30
N TYR A 141 9.22 8.42 -6.38
CA TYR A 141 8.69 8.93 -7.66
C TYR A 141 9.73 9.68 -8.53
N LEU A 142 10.83 10.15 -7.94
CA LEU A 142 11.92 10.80 -8.67
C LEU A 142 12.88 9.80 -9.30
N VAL A 143 13.01 8.62 -8.72
CA VAL A 143 14.00 7.60 -9.11
C VAL A 143 13.33 6.44 -9.83
N ASP A 144 12.34 5.81 -9.17
CA ASP A 144 11.69 4.61 -9.66
C ASP A 144 10.29 4.45 -9.03
N SER A 145 9.27 4.46 -9.88
CA SER A 145 7.86 4.30 -9.51
C SER A 145 7.06 3.61 -10.62
N CYS A 146 7.63 2.54 -11.17
CA CYS A 146 7.14 1.76 -12.31
C CYS A 146 5.62 1.64 -12.38
N GLY A 147 4.99 2.09 -13.47
CA GLY A 147 3.57 1.86 -13.75
C GLY A 147 2.57 2.40 -12.72
N SER A 148 3.02 3.23 -11.76
CA SER A 148 2.17 3.81 -10.72
C SER A 148 1.19 4.85 -11.24
N GLY A 149 0.20 5.22 -10.42
CA GLY A 149 -0.73 6.31 -10.73
C GLY A 149 0.00 7.62 -11.05
N PHE A 150 1.08 7.94 -10.32
CA PHE A 150 1.90 9.11 -10.63
C PHE A 150 2.55 9.02 -12.01
N VAL A 151 3.11 7.86 -12.38
CA VAL A 151 3.74 7.69 -13.71
C VAL A 151 2.70 7.73 -14.82
N LEU A 152 1.56 7.08 -14.64
CA LEU A 152 0.43 7.14 -15.57
C LEU A 152 -0.05 8.58 -15.77
N GLY A 153 -0.33 9.32 -14.69
CA GLY A 153 -0.77 10.71 -14.75
C GLY A 153 0.28 11.64 -15.36
N LYS A 154 1.56 11.49 -15.00
CA LYS A 154 2.65 12.27 -15.57
C LYS A 154 2.81 12.03 -17.07
N LYS A 155 2.73 10.76 -17.54
CA LYS A 155 2.79 10.42 -18.96
C LYS A 155 1.57 10.96 -19.71
N ALA A 156 0.36 10.95 -19.09
CA ALA A 156 -0.84 11.55 -19.67
C ALA A 156 -0.66 13.07 -19.86
N LEU A 157 -0.22 13.79 -18.84
CA LEU A 157 0.06 15.23 -18.94
C LEU A 157 1.12 15.54 -20.01
N LEU A 158 2.18 14.73 -20.09
CA LEU A 158 3.18 14.87 -21.13
C LEU A 158 2.60 14.67 -22.54
N ALA A 159 1.73 13.66 -22.71
CA ALA A 159 1.09 13.42 -24.01
C ALA A 159 0.15 14.57 -24.41
N ILE A 160 -0.61 15.14 -23.47
CA ILE A 160 -1.42 16.34 -23.68
C ILE A 160 -0.53 17.51 -24.12
N ALA A 161 0.55 17.81 -23.38
CA ALA A 161 1.46 18.90 -23.69
C ALA A 161 2.07 18.75 -25.11
N ARG A 162 2.50 17.52 -25.45
CA ARG A 162 3.10 17.23 -26.76
C ARG A 162 2.10 17.33 -27.91
N ALA A 163 0.82 17.06 -27.67
CA ALA A 163 -0.25 17.28 -28.65
C ALA A 163 -0.56 18.78 -28.82
N GLU A 164 -0.58 19.55 -27.73
CA GLU A 164 -0.84 20.99 -27.76
C GLU A 164 0.27 21.78 -28.48
N ASP A 165 1.54 21.41 -28.26
CA ASP A 165 2.68 22.09 -28.87
C ASP A 165 3.06 21.51 -30.25
N GLY A 166 2.32 20.53 -30.76
CA GLY A 166 2.47 19.97 -32.13
C GLY A 166 3.64 18.98 -32.27
N ARG A 167 4.27 18.52 -31.18
CA ARG A 167 5.29 17.47 -31.24
C ARG A 167 4.71 16.10 -31.56
N ASP A 168 3.46 15.85 -31.14
CA ASP A 168 2.71 14.63 -31.44
C ASP A 168 1.32 14.94 -31.98
N GLY A 169 0.63 13.92 -32.51
CA GLY A 169 -0.76 14.06 -32.96
C GLY A 169 -1.73 14.27 -31.79
N PRO A 170 -2.99 14.61 -32.08
CA PRO A 170 -4.01 14.84 -31.07
C PRO A 170 -4.27 13.57 -30.22
N THR A 171 -4.64 13.76 -28.96
CA THR A 171 -5.04 12.69 -28.03
C THR A 171 -6.37 13.00 -27.37
N LEU A 172 -7.19 11.97 -27.13
CA LEU A 172 -8.44 12.11 -26.38
C LEU A 172 -8.22 12.53 -24.93
N MET A 173 -7.01 12.32 -24.39
CA MET A 173 -6.67 12.75 -23.03
C MET A 173 -6.80 14.26 -22.85
N SER A 174 -6.53 15.10 -23.89
CA SER A 174 -6.74 16.55 -23.83
C SER A 174 -8.22 16.88 -23.59
N LYS A 175 -9.12 16.27 -24.36
CA LYS A 175 -10.56 16.46 -24.21
C LYS A 175 -11.07 15.99 -22.84
N LEU A 176 -10.67 14.80 -22.39
CA LEU A 176 -11.05 14.26 -21.09
C LEU A 176 -10.55 15.15 -19.94
N PHE A 177 -9.37 15.75 -20.10
CA PHE A 177 -8.84 16.71 -19.12
C PHE A 177 -9.75 17.94 -19.03
N GLU A 178 -10.07 18.55 -20.17
CA GLU A 178 -10.95 19.73 -20.23
C GLU A 178 -12.37 19.43 -19.69
N GLU A 179 -12.93 18.28 -20.03
CA GLU A 179 -14.23 17.83 -19.51
C GLU A 179 -14.20 17.68 -17.99
N ARG A 180 -13.10 17.18 -17.43
CA ARG A 180 -12.97 16.93 -15.98
C ARG A 180 -12.73 18.20 -15.18
N TYR A 181 -11.92 19.12 -15.70
CA TYR A 181 -11.44 20.28 -14.94
C TYR A 181 -12.04 21.61 -15.39
N GLY A 182 -12.77 21.63 -16.50
CA GLY A 182 -13.43 22.84 -17.06
C GLY A 182 -12.46 23.81 -17.71
N GLU A 183 -11.19 23.45 -17.88
CA GLU A 183 -10.14 24.31 -18.43
C GLU A 183 -9.06 23.48 -19.11
N SER A 184 -8.26 24.10 -20.00
CA SER A 184 -7.12 23.43 -20.62
C SER A 184 -6.02 23.12 -19.62
N MET A 185 -5.16 22.18 -19.95
CA MET A 185 -4.00 21.82 -19.08
C MET A 185 -3.11 23.05 -18.82
N ASN A 186 -2.91 23.90 -19.81
CA ASN A 186 -2.11 25.12 -19.66
C ASN A 186 -2.69 26.09 -18.62
N SER A 187 -4.01 26.28 -18.59
CA SER A 187 -4.68 27.09 -17.57
C SER A 187 -4.66 26.44 -16.18
N HIS A 188 -4.54 25.12 -16.14
CA HIS A 188 -4.54 24.31 -14.92
C HIS A 188 -3.13 24.08 -14.30
N TYR A 189 -2.10 24.64 -14.92
CA TYR A 189 -0.71 24.37 -14.60
C TYR A 189 -0.34 24.64 -13.13
N GLU A 190 -0.78 25.76 -12.58
CA GLU A 190 -0.53 26.09 -11.17
C GLU A 190 -1.07 25.05 -10.22
N LYS A 191 -2.29 24.55 -10.45
CA LYS A 191 -2.92 23.50 -9.61
C LYS A 191 -2.17 22.17 -9.68
N ILE A 192 -1.59 21.83 -10.84
CA ILE A 192 -0.75 20.62 -11.00
C ILE A 192 0.47 20.72 -10.08
N TYR A 193 1.16 21.87 -10.08
CA TYR A 193 2.34 22.08 -9.25
C TYR A 193 2.03 22.13 -7.75
N GLN A 194 0.96 22.84 -7.36
CA GLN A 194 0.52 22.92 -5.98
C GLN A 194 0.02 21.58 -5.43
N GLY A 195 -0.69 20.80 -6.25
CA GLY A 195 -1.23 19.51 -5.86
C GLY A 195 -0.18 18.39 -5.81
N GLY A 196 0.95 18.59 -6.49
CA GLY A 196 2.10 17.68 -6.44
C GLY A 196 1.80 16.24 -6.83
N ARG A 197 2.54 15.32 -6.25
CA ARG A 197 2.50 13.88 -6.59
C ARG A 197 1.10 13.25 -6.48
N PRO A 198 0.35 13.40 -5.39
CA PRO A 198 -0.98 12.79 -5.29
C PRO A 198 -1.96 13.31 -6.34
N TYR A 199 -1.89 14.59 -6.64
CA TYR A 199 -2.76 15.21 -7.63
C TYR A 199 -2.46 14.71 -9.05
N ILE A 200 -1.17 14.62 -9.42
CA ILE A 200 -0.77 14.04 -10.71
C ILE A 200 -1.19 12.56 -10.79
N ALA A 201 -1.04 11.80 -9.70
CA ALA A 201 -1.48 10.41 -9.66
C ALA A 201 -3.00 10.25 -9.86
N SER A 202 -3.80 11.21 -9.39
CA SER A 202 -5.25 11.20 -9.61
C SER A 202 -5.62 11.34 -11.08
N MET A 203 -4.72 11.85 -11.93
CA MET A 203 -4.91 12.01 -13.37
C MET A 203 -4.67 10.73 -14.17
N ALA A 204 -4.31 9.61 -13.52
CA ALA A 204 -4.16 8.31 -14.17
C ALA A 204 -5.42 7.89 -14.96
N PHE A 205 -6.62 8.33 -14.53
CA PHE A 205 -7.88 8.05 -15.22
C PHE A 205 -7.85 8.45 -16.69
N LEU A 206 -7.12 9.50 -17.06
CA LEU A 206 -6.98 9.96 -18.44
C LEU A 206 -6.46 8.86 -19.36
N VAL A 207 -5.48 8.07 -18.87
CA VAL A 207 -4.92 6.94 -19.66
C VAL A 207 -5.97 5.85 -19.83
N PHE A 208 -6.65 5.47 -18.76
CA PHE A 208 -7.62 4.38 -18.79
C PHE A 208 -8.85 4.71 -19.64
N GLU A 209 -9.43 5.90 -19.48
CA GLU A 209 -10.60 6.32 -20.23
C GLU A 209 -10.29 6.54 -21.71
N ALA A 210 -9.19 7.24 -22.04
CA ALA A 210 -8.79 7.43 -23.43
C ALA A 210 -8.45 6.09 -24.12
N ARG A 211 -7.78 5.16 -23.42
CA ARG A 211 -7.49 3.83 -23.95
C ARG A 211 -8.77 3.03 -24.24
N ARG A 212 -9.75 3.07 -23.36
CA ARG A 212 -11.07 2.42 -23.59
C ARG A 212 -11.77 2.99 -24.82
N ALA A 213 -11.54 4.27 -25.12
CA ALA A 213 -12.04 4.95 -26.33
C ALA A 213 -11.15 4.76 -27.57
N GLY A 214 -10.10 3.94 -27.49
CA GLY A 214 -9.23 3.61 -28.64
C GLY A 214 -8.10 4.61 -28.91
N ASP A 215 -7.76 5.49 -27.97
CA ASP A 215 -6.66 6.44 -28.13
C ASP A 215 -5.32 5.71 -28.17
N ARG A 216 -4.53 5.95 -29.22
CA ARG A 216 -3.25 5.28 -29.45
C ARG A 216 -2.16 5.70 -28.46
N ALA A 217 -2.12 6.98 -28.07
CA ALA A 217 -1.14 7.50 -27.12
C ALA A 217 -1.40 6.91 -25.72
N ALA A 218 -2.66 6.87 -25.31
CA ALA A 218 -3.05 6.24 -24.04
C ALA A 218 -2.79 4.73 -24.03
N GLY A 219 -3.05 4.04 -25.15
CA GLY A 219 -2.70 2.62 -25.31
C GLY A 219 -1.22 2.37 -25.12
N LYS A 220 -0.36 3.16 -25.76
CA LYS A 220 1.10 3.06 -25.62
C LYS A 220 1.55 3.30 -24.18
N ILE A 221 1.02 4.32 -23.50
CA ILE A 221 1.35 4.62 -22.10
C ILE A 221 0.97 3.45 -21.20
N PHE A 222 -0.22 2.89 -21.39
CA PHE A 222 -0.70 1.74 -20.63
C PHE A 222 0.22 0.53 -20.80
N ASP A 223 0.57 0.17 -22.04
CA ASP A 223 1.40 -0.99 -22.34
C ASP A 223 2.82 -0.84 -21.79
N GLU A 224 3.43 0.35 -21.89
CA GLU A 224 4.71 0.66 -21.26
C GLU A 224 4.66 0.48 -19.74
N CYS A 225 3.62 1.00 -19.10
CA CYS A 225 3.46 0.90 -17.65
C CYS A 225 3.22 -0.56 -17.18
N ILE A 226 2.52 -1.37 -17.97
CA ILE A 226 2.38 -2.81 -17.71
C ILE A 226 3.71 -3.54 -17.85
N ALA A 227 4.50 -3.21 -18.87
CA ALA A 227 5.83 -3.79 -19.04
C ALA A 227 6.73 -3.50 -17.84
N ASP A 228 6.75 -2.24 -17.37
CA ASP A 228 7.51 -1.83 -16.20
C ASP A 228 7.09 -2.61 -14.94
N LEU A 229 5.78 -2.75 -14.66
CA LEU A 229 5.28 -3.55 -13.53
C LEU A 229 5.61 -5.04 -13.67
N SER A 230 5.51 -5.58 -14.88
CA SER A 230 5.80 -6.99 -15.13
C SER A 230 7.29 -7.33 -14.87
N GLU A 231 8.19 -6.38 -15.12
CA GLU A 231 9.62 -6.54 -14.81
C GLU A 231 9.86 -6.77 -13.30
N LEU A 232 9.12 -6.07 -12.43
CA LEU A 232 9.20 -6.28 -10.99
C LEU A 232 8.77 -7.72 -10.64
N VAL A 233 7.69 -8.22 -11.25
CA VAL A 233 7.19 -9.59 -11.03
C VAL A 233 8.20 -10.63 -11.52
N TRP A 234 8.78 -10.45 -12.70
CA TRP A 234 9.81 -11.33 -13.23
C TRP A 234 11.07 -11.33 -12.36
N THR A 235 11.41 -10.18 -11.78
CA THR A 235 12.53 -10.08 -10.83
C THR A 235 12.22 -10.83 -9.53
N GLY A 236 11.00 -10.71 -9.01
CA GLY A 236 10.51 -11.55 -7.91
C GLY A 236 10.59 -13.03 -8.24
N TYR A 237 10.14 -13.45 -9.43
CA TYR A 237 10.19 -14.84 -9.88
C TYR A 237 11.61 -15.40 -9.86
N ARG A 238 12.59 -14.65 -10.34
CA ARG A 238 14.00 -15.04 -10.28
C ARG A 238 14.51 -15.13 -8.84
N ARG A 239 14.12 -14.18 -7.97
CA ARG A 239 14.51 -14.13 -6.57
C ARG A 239 13.99 -15.33 -5.78
N PHE A 240 12.72 -15.70 -5.96
CA PHE A 240 12.11 -16.87 -5.31
C PHE A 240 12.59 -18.21 -5.89
N GLY A 241 13.30 -18.19 -7.01
CA GLY A 241 13.74 -19.38 -7.72
C GLY A 241 12.59 -20.12 -8.41
N GLY A 242 11.47 -19.45 -8.69
CA GLY A 242 10.30 -20.01 -9.35
C GLY A 242 8.97 -19.52 -8.80
N ALA A 243 8.01 -20.43 -8.63
CA ALA A 243 6.64 -20.12 -8.22
C ALA A 243 6.56 -19.38 -6.87
N TYR A 244 5.70 -18.37 -6.81
CA TYR A 244 5.37 -17.69 -5.57
C TYR A 244 3.96 -17.08 -5.62
N GLN A 245 3.44 -16.69 -4.45
CA GLN A 245 2.16 -15.98 -4.32
C GLN A 245 2.42 -14.49 -4.36
N LEU A 246 1.67 -13.77 -5.21
CA LEU A 246 1.73 -12.33 -5.40
C LEU A 246 0.39 -11.69 -5.07
N ILE A 247 0.34 -10.96 -3.98
CA ILE A 247 -0.80 -10.14 -3.60
C ILE A 247 -0.77 -8.84 -4.42
N LEU A 248 -1.91 -8.41 -4.97
CA LEU A 248 -2.06 -7.12 -5.64
C LEU A 248 -2.85 -6.18 -4.75
N ASN A 249 -2.27 -5.01 -4.45
CA ASN A 249 -2.89 -4.00 -3.61
C ASN A 249 -2.66 -2.60 -4.18
N GLY A 250 -3.54 -1.66 -3.80
CA GLY A 250 -3.44 -0.25 -4.17
C GLY A 250 -4.53 0.23 -5.12
N GLY A 251 -4.74 1.56 -5.08
CA GLY A 251 -5.87 2.20 -5.74
C GLY A 251 -5.92 1.97 -7.26
N VAL A 252 -4.78 1.87 -7.94
CA VAL A 252 -4.76 1.62 -9.39
C VAL A 252 -5.33 0.25 -9.72
N PHE A 253 -4.90 -0.81 -9.01
CA PHE A 253 -5.45 -2.15 -9.21
C PHE A 253 -6.92 -2.26 -8.81
N HIS A 254 -7.30 -1.56 -7.74
CA HIS A 254 -8.69 -1.57 -7.27
C HIS A 254 -9.67 -0.89 -8.24
N HIS A 255 -9.26 0.26 -8.80
CA HIS A 255 -10.15 1.05 -9.68
C HIS A 255 -10.12 0.59 -11.14
N TYR A 256 -9.05 -0.12 -11.57
CA TYR A 256 -8.84 -0.50 -12.97
C TYR A 256 -8.55 -2.00 -13.12
N PRO A 257 -9.59 -2.86 -13.07
CA PRO A 257 -9.44 -4.32 -13.22
C PRO A 257 -8.74 -4.74 -14.51
N GLU A 258 -8.87 -3.96 -15.59
CA GLU A 258 -8.18 -4.20 -16.85
C GLU A 258 -6.65 -4.08 -16.72
N TYR A 259 -6.15 -3.32 -15.73
CA TYR A 259 -4.73 -3.21 -15.45
C TYR A 259 -4.20 -4.50 -14.82
N VAL A 260 -4.98 -5.09 -13.90
CA VAL A 260 -4.70 -6.41 -13.33
C VAL A 260 -4.72 -7.50 -14.41
N GLN A 261 -5.71 -7.48 -15.32
CA GLN A 261 -5.82 -8.46 -16.41
C GLN A 261 -4.63 -8.37 -17.37
N ALA A 262 -4.22 -7.14 -17.72
CA ALA A 262 -3.05 -6.93 -18.56
C ALA A 262 -1.76 -7.40 -17.88
N LEU A 263 -1.56 -7.08 -16.59
CA LEU A 263 -0.41 -7.55 -15.84
C LEU A 263 -0.36 -9.09 -15.80
N ARG A 264 -1.50 -9.75 -15.55
CA ARG A 264 -1.62 -11.21 -15.52
C ARG A 264 -1.15 -11.87 -16.81
N ALA A 265 -1.37 -11.22 -17.96
CA ALA A 265 -0.94 -11.73 -19.26
C ALA A 265 0.58 -11.60 -19.52
N HIS A 266 1.29 -10.81 -18.71
CA HIS A 266 2.71 -10.50 -18.90
C HIS A 266 3.63 -11.08 -17.81
N VAL A 267 3.07 -11.79 -16.82
CA VAL A 267 3.85 -12.36 -15.71
C VAL A 267 4.02 -13.87 -15.87
N PRO A 268 5.01 -14.51 -15.18
CA PRO A 268 5.19 -15.94 -15.23
C PRO A 268 3.91 -16.69 -14.83
N PRO A 269 3.48 -17.71 -15.57
CA PRO A 269 2.26 -18.47 -15.26
C PRO A 269 2.32 -19.21 -13.92
N GLN A 270 3.51 -19.40 -13.36
CA GLN A 270 3.73 -20.01 -12.06
C GLN A 270 3.53 -19.02 -10.89
N VAL A 271 3.40 -17.73 -11.17
CA VAL A 271 3.09 -16.74 -10.14
C VAL A 271 1.57 -16.75 -9.92
N THR A 272 1.17 -17.10 -8.70
CA THR A 272 -0.25 -17.12 -8.32
C THR A 272 -0.64 -15.73 -7.81
N LEU A 273 -1.53 -15.05 -8.53
CA LEU A 273 -2.09 -13.78 -8.05
C LEU A 273 -3.17 -14.04 -7.00
N VAL A 274 -3.05 -13.38 -5.86
CA VAL A 274 -3.96 -13.49 -4.71
C VAL A 274 -4.71 -12.17 -4.56
N ASP A 275 -6.03 -12.25 -4.59
CA ASP A 275 -6.89 -11.08 -4.38
C ASP A 275 -6.93 -10.72 -2.89
N SER A 276 -6.94 -9.42 -2.60
CA SER A 276 -7.00 -8.93 -1.22
C SER A 276 -8.46 -9.01 -0.70
N ASP A 277 -8.68 -9.84 0.32
CA ASP A 277 -9.98 -10.08 0.96
C ASP A 277 -10.03 -9.63 2.43
N ALA A 278 -8.98 -9.00 2.93
CA ALA A 278 -8.87 -8.51 4.30
C ALA A 278 -8.16 -7.14 4.37
N PRO A 279 -8.49 -6.30 5.37
CA PRO A 279 -7.82 -5.01 5.54
C PRO A 279 -6.36 -5.21 5.96
N PRO A 280 -5.44 -4.28 5.62
CA PRO A 280 -4.02 -4.39 5.99
C PRO A 280 -3.78 -4.58 7.48
N VAL A 281 -4.58 -3.94 8.35
CA VAL A 281 -4.47 -4.07 9.80
C VAL A 281 -4.71 -5.51 10.30
N TYR A 282 -5.45 -6.34 9.55
CA TYR A 282 -5.54 -7.78 9.85
C TYR A 282 -4.17 -8.47 9.71
N GLY A 283 -3.36 -8.07 8.73
CA GLY A 283 -1.99 -8.57 8.61
C GLY A 283 -1.11 -8.17 9.79
N CYS A 284 -1.30 -6.96 10.33
CA CYS A 284 -0.63 -6.55 11.57
C CYS A 284 -1.04 -7.45 12.75
N ALA A 285 -2.31 -7.85 12.82
CA ALA A 285 -2.78 -8.78 13.84
C ALA A 285 -2.14 -10.17 13.67
N VAL A 286 -2.03 -10.68 12.43
CA VAL A 286 -1.37 -11.96 12.14
C VAL A 286 0.10 -11.93 12.58
N GLU A 287 0.82 -10.87 12.28
CA GLU A 287 2.23 -10.73 12.67
C GLU A 287 2.40 -10.56 14.20
N ALA A 288 1.52 -9.80 14.86
CA ALA A 288 1.54 -9.68 16.32
C ALA A 288 1.34 -11.03 17.02
N MET A 289 0.45 -11.87 16.47
CA MET A 289 0.24 -13.23 16.96
C MET A 289 1.46 -14.10 16.72
N TYR A 290 2.08 -14.02 15.54
CA TYR A 290 3.29 -14.78 15.22
C TYR A 290 4.45 -14.41 16.15
N ASP A 291 4.70 -13.12 16.39
CA ASP A 291 5.75 -12.64 17.29
C ASP A 291 5.53 -13.10 18.76
N ALA A 292 4.28 -13.37 19.13
CA ALA A 292 3.93 -13.93 20.43
C ALA A 292 3.97 -15.47 20.47
N GLY A 293 4.33 -16.13 19.36
CA GLY A 293 4.41 -17.59 19.26
C GLY A 293 3.09 -18.30 18.96
N TYR A 294 2.11 -17.58 18.39
CA TYR A 294 0.80 -18.11 18.01
C TYR A 294 0.62 -18.15 16.50
N SER A 295 -0.30 -19.00 16.03
CA SER A 295 -0.74 -19.06 14.63
C SER A 295 -2.19 -18.60 14.51
N CYS A 296 -2.52 -17.94 13.39
CA CYS A 296 -3.88 -17.52 13.07
C CYS A 296 -4.53 -18.53 12.11
N GLY A 297 -5.61 -19.18 12.54
CA GLY A 297 -6.41 -20.06 11.71
C GLY A 297 -7.65 -19.37 11.11
N PRO A 298 -8.47 -20.10 10.33
CA PRO A 298 -9.69 -19.56 9.72
C PRO A 298 -10.68 -18.95 10.71
N GLU A 299 -10.82 -19.54 11.90
CA GLU A 299 -11.72 -19.02 12.95
C GLU A 299 -11.25 -17.68 13.50
N PHE A 300 -9.93 -17.49 13.68
CA PHE A 300 -9.35 -16.20 14.05
C PHE A 300 -9.68 -15.14 12.99
N LYS A 301 -9.42 -15.43 11.70
CA LYS A 301 -9.73 -14.52 10.59
C LYS A 301 -11.21 -14.15 10.57
N LYS A 302 -12.10 -15.14 10.67
CA LYS A 302 -13.54 -14.93 10.66
C LYS A 302 -14.00 -14.03 11.81
N LYS A 303 -13.51 -14.28 13.03
CA LYS A 303 -13.87 -13.50 14.22
C LYS A 303 -13.36 -12.07 14.10
N PHE A 304 -12.10 -11.89 13.70
CA PHE A 304 -11.49 -10.58 13.51
C PHE A 304 -12.25 -9.74 12.46
N LEU A 305 -12.48 -10.29 11.26
CA LEU A 305 -13.18 -9.57 10.20
C LEU A 305 -14.63 -9.25 10.57
N SER A 306 -15.31 -10.11 11.33
CA SER A 306 -16.66 -9.84 11.81
C SER A 306 -16.71 -8.71 12.84
N GLY A 307 -15.68 -8.51 13.63
CA GLY A 307 -15.53 -7.36 14.53
C GLY A 307 -15.17 -6.08 13.79
N TYR A 308 -14.26 -6.15 12.85
CA TYR A 308 -13.77 -5.02 12.05
C TYR A 308 -14.86 -4.36 11.19
N ASN A 309 -15.78 -5.13 10.63
CA ASN A 309 -16.86 -4.63 9.76
C ASN A 309 -18.09 -4.09 10.52
N ARG A 310 -18.04 -4.01 11.85
CA ARG A 310 -19.17 -3.50 12.67
C ARG A 310 -19.08 -2.01 12.97
N ASP A 311 -17.92 -1.42 12.77
CA ASP A 311 -17.62 0.01 12.96
C ASP A 311 -17.57 0.73 11.60
#